data_7dae230b1f75675293a7e6a6a9811e1f
#
_entry.id   7dae230b1f75675293a7e6a6a9811e1f
#
_cell.length_a   1.000
_cell.length_b   1.000
_cell.length_c   1.000
_cell.angle_alpha   90.00
_cell.angle_beta   90.00
_cell.angle_gamma   90.00
#
_symmetry.space_group_name_H-M   'P 1'
#
loop_
_entity.id
_entity.type
_entity.pdbx_description
1 polymer ?
#
loop_
_entity_poly.entity_id
_entity_poly.type
_entity_poly.pdbx_seq_one_letter_code
_entity_poly.pdbx_strand_id
1 'polypeptide(L)'
;MTPTKFLTCFFLLVSCNSFADQIIDQLGPPWGYVFNNWGGPPVDIITYIPPNATINTPILIVIPGASRDAQRFHASWLHLAKKKHFAVVTIGARKEFFSDEYSYNAGGIMTNKGDKVIESEWLLSSIEPIFFDFRQRYGFKAKKFYLFGHSAGGGFVHRFLLFKPDAPVIRAAAANPAFVTLPDWKVEYPFGLKNSPAKNKHLSMWFKKEMAIVLGEDDLGPRTKPLSNGEQARKQGPNCLTRGKLLHEVASKKATDLASLFKWDLIIVPGVGHDNFGIAPAACDYLFGE
;
A
#
# COMPACT_ATOMS: atom_id res chain seq x y z
N MET A 1 23.25 44.75 -61.57
CA MET A 1 23.96 44.20 -60.43
C MET A 1 23.01 44.24 -59.26
N THR A 2 22.34 43.13 -58.97
CA THR A 2 21.39 42.95 -57.84
C THR A 2 22.09 42.24 -56.69
N PRO A 3 22.01 42.72 -55.43
CA PRO A 3 22.67 42.06 -54.33
C PRO A 3 21.81 40.91 -53.81
N THR A 4 22.41 39.72 -53.80
CA THR A 4 21.86 38.49 -53.22
C THR A 4 21.83 38.58 -51.69
N LYS A 5 20.65 38.57 -51.11
CA LYS A 5 20.48 38.48 -49.63
C LYS A 5 20.69 37.06 -49.19
N PHE A 6 21.75 36.80 -48.44
CA PHE A 6 21.93 35.55 -47.67
C PHE A 6 20.97 35.53 -46.46
N LEU A 7 20.03 34.62 -46.48
CA LEU A 7 19.13 34.34 -45.35
C LEU A 7 19.82 33.34 -44.44
N THR A 8 20.39 33.78 -43.30
CA THR A 8 20.98 32.92 -42.30
C THR A 8 19.85 32.32 -41.45
N CYS A 9 19.51 31.07 -41.72
CA CYS A 9 18.61 30.30 -40.84
C CYS A 9 19.33 29.98 -39.52
N PHE A 10 18.96 30.69 -38.45
CA PHE A 10 19.30 30.31 -37.09
C PHE A 10 18.40 29.08 -36.70
N PHE A 11 18.96 27.89 -36.71
CA PHE A 11 18.35 26.74 -36.07
C PHE A 11 18.48 26.94 -34.56
N LEU A 12 17.40 27.39 -33.90
CA LEU A 12 17.23 27.26 -32.45
C LEU A 12 17.08 25.75 -32.16
N LEU A 13 18.14 25.15 -31.66
CA LEU A 13 18.07 23.87 -30.97
C LEU A 13 17.29 24.10 -29.67
N VAL A 14 15.97 24.04 -29.74
CA VAL A 14 15.13 23.87 -28.54
C VAL A 14 15.41 22.45 -28.05
N SER A 15 16.24 22.34 -27.00
CA SER A 15 16.35 21.10 -26.24
C SER A 15 14.97 20.80 -25.71
N CYS A 16 14.30 19.83 -26.30
CA CYS A 16 13.03 19.30 -25.81
C CYS A 16 13.36 18.52 -24.51
N ASN A 17 13.51 19.23 -23.40
CA ASN A 17 13.40 18.55 -22.09
C ASN A 17 12.08 17.83 -22.11
N SER A 18 12.08 16.54 -21.81
CA SER A 18 10.84 15.78 -21.82
C SER A 18 9.86 16.43 -20.84
N PHE A 19 8.57 16.40 -21.14
CA PHE A 19 7.53 16.91 -20.23
C PHE A 19 7.69 16.36 -18.81
N ALA A 20 8.19 15.13 -18.69
CA ALA A 20 8.55 14.48 -17.44
C ALA A 20 9.71 15.18 -16.70
N ASP A 21 10.78 15.60 -17.42
CA ASP A 21 11.92 16.29 -16.80
C ASP A 21 11.51 17.67 -16.29
N GLN A 22 10.66 18.38 -17.00
CA GLN A 22 10.14 19.69 -16.56
C GLN A 22 9.25 19.56 -15.31
N ILE A 23 8.45 18.48 -15.19
CA ILE A 23 7.62 18.23 -14.01
C ILE A 23 8.51 17.85 -12.81
N ILE A 24 9.50 16.98 -12.99
CA ILE A 24 10.41 16.55 -11.93
C ILE A 24 11.21 17.73 -11.35
N ASP A 25 11.66 18.67 -12.17
CA ASP A 25 12.37 19.86 -11.73
C ASP A 25 11.48 20.89 -10.99
N GLN A 26 10.17 20.88 -11.24
CA GLN A 26 9.22 21.81 -10.60
C GLN A 26 8.67 21.30 -9.26
N LEU A 27 8.84 20.03 -8.95
CA LEU A 27 8.25 19.41 -7.77
C LEU A 27 9.20 19.44 -6.56
N GLY A 28 9.12 20.51 -5.76
CA GLY A 28 9.58 20.47 -4.37
C GLY A 28 8.67 19.56 -3.52
N PRO A 29 9.06 19.17 -2.30
CA PRO A 29 8.27 18.27 -1.44
C PRO A 29 7.10 18.99 -0.73
N PRO A 30 6.07 18.25 -0.27
CA PRO A 30 5.31 17.14 -0.85
C PRO A 30 4.09 17.62 -1.64
N TRP A 31 3.86 17.03 -2.80
CA TRP A 31 2.72 17.38 -3.66
C TRP A 31 1.54 16.46 -3.42
N GLY A 32 0.34 17.03 -3.45
CA GLY A 32 -0.89 16.30 -3.35
C GLY A 32 -1.83 16.59 -4.51
N TYR A 33 -2.62 15.61 -4.92
CA TYR A 33 -3.71 15.76 -5.85
C TYR A 33 -4.87 14.84 -5.46
N VAL A 34 -6.04 15.12 -6.01
CA VAL A 34 -7.22 14.27 -5.82
C VAL A 34 -7.34 13.34 -7.00
N PHE A 35 -7.35 12.03 -6.73
CA PHE A 35 -7.60 11.00 -7.72
C PHE A 35 -9.06 10.56 -7.68
N ASN A 36 -9.74 10.58 -8.82
CA ASN A 36 -11.16 10.23 -8.97
C ASN A 36 -11.46 9.36 -10.19
N ASN A 37 -10.43 8.87 -10.90
CA ASN A 37 -10.61 8.05 -12.10
C ASN A 37 -10.69 6.55 -11.77
N TRP A 38 -11.69 6.16 -10.94
CA TRP A 38 -12.02 4.80 -10.57
C TRP A 38 -13.50 4.71 -10.15
N GLY A 39 -14.01 3.53 -9.79
CA GLY A 39 -15.44 3.34 -9.52
C GLY A 39 -15.97 3.86 -8.20
N GLY A 40 -15.10 4.26 -7.27
CA GLY A 40 -15.47 4.73 -5.93
C GLY A 40 -15.21 6.22 -5.70
N PRO A 41 -15.33 6.68 -4.43
CA PRO A 41 -15.16 8.08 -4.05
C PRO A 41 -13.74 8.62 -4.29
N PRO A 42 -13.56 9.96 -4.37
CA PRO A 42 -12.25 10.57 -4.51
C PRO A 42 -11.26 10.15 -3.42
N VAL A 43 -9.99 9.99 -3.81
CA VAL A 43 -8.88 9.65 -2.92
C VAL A 43 -7.82 10.73 -3.03
N ASP A 44 -7.37 11.27 -1.89
CA ASP A 44 -6.25 12.20 -1.86
C ASP A 44 -4.93 11.43 -2.04
N ILE A 45 -4.05 11.96 -2.85
CA ILE A 45 -2.74 11.38 -3.09
C ILE A 45 -1.67 12.36 -2.63
N ILE A 46 -0.74 11.90 -1.78
CA ILE A 46 0.46 12.64 -1.42
C ILE A 46 1.66 11.95 -2.05
N THR A 47 2.51 12.70 -2.72
CA THR A 47 3.63 12.13 -3.47
C THR A 47 4.96 12.74 -3.05
N TYR A 48 6.01 11.93 -3.12
CA TYR A 48 7.40 12.36 -3.06
C TYR A 48 8.18 11.67 -4.17
N ILE A 49 8.98 12.46 -4.87
CA ILE A 49 9.88 12.00 -5.92
C ILE A 49 11.30 12.40 -5.47
N PRO A 50 12.25 11.46 -5.32
CA PRO A 50 13.59 11.80 -4.87
C PRO A 50 14.32 12.64 -5.93
N PRO A 51 15.25 13.54 -5.52
CA PRO A 51 16.12 14.23 -6.46
C PRO A 51 16.83 13.24 -7.39
N ASN A 52 16.99 13.58 -8.65
CA ASN A 52 17.59 12.71 -9.68
C ASN A 52 16.83 11.40 -9.93
N ALA A 53 15.53 11.37 -9.67
CA ALA A 53 14.69 10.24 -10.05
C ALA A 53 14.78 9.99 -11.56
N THR A 54 14.78 8.70 -11.92
CA THR A 54 14.73 8.27 -13.33
C THR A 54 13.37 7.68 -13.65
N ILE A 55 13.10 7.45 -14.92
CA ILE A 55 11.86 6.76 -15.35
C ILE A 55 11.71 5.35 -14.75
N ASN A 56 12.79 4.73 -14.26
CA ASN A 56 12.81 3.41 -13.65
C ASN A 56 12.89 3.45 -12.12
N THR A 57 12.87 4.64 -11.49
CA THR A 57 12.88 4.76 -10.03
C THR A 57 11.74 3.92 -9.42
N PRO A 58 12.04 3.10 -8.41
CA PRO A 58 11.02 2.27 -7.74
C PRO A 58 9.92 3.13 -7.11
N ILE A 59 8.70 2.59 -7.04
CA ILE A 59 7.53 3.29 -6.51
C ILE A 59 7.00 2.49 -5.32
N LEU A 60 6.87 3.16 -4.16
CA LEU A 60 6.22 2.65 -2.95
C LEU A 60 4.83 3.27 -2.80
N ILE A 61 3.81 2.44 -2.67
CA ILE A 61 2.48 2.87 -2.25
C ILE A 61 2.34 2.65 -0.75
N VAL A 62 1.91 3.69 -0.03
CA VAL A 62 1.76 3.69 1.44
C VAL A 62 0.29 3.82 1.83
N ILE A 63 -0.20 2.89 2.64
CA ILE A 63 -1.57 2.87 3.17
C ILE A 63 -1.55 3.26 4.66
N PRO A 64 -2.13 4.40 5.04
CA PRO A 64 -2.18 4.89 6.41
C PRO A 64 -2.94 3.99 7.39
N GLY A 65 -2.73 4.20 8.67
CA GLY A 65 -3.50 3.60 9.74
C GLY A 65 -4.91 4.19 9.89
N ALA A 66 -5.62 3.81 10.96
CA ALA A 66 -7.01 4.21 11.22
C ALA A 66 -7.21 5.72 11.41
N SER A 67 -6.15 6.48 11.72
CA SER A 67 -6.22 7.95 11.76
C SER A 67 -6.53 8.57 10.42
N ARG A 68 -6.19 7.91 9.31
CA ARG A 68 -6.22 8.44 7.93
C ARG A 68 -5.29 9.64 7.73
N ASP A 69 -4.30 9.80 8.63
CA ASP A 69 -3.33 10.88 8.56
C ASP A 69 -2.26 10.56 7.49
N ALA A 70 -2.61 10.82 6.24
CA ALA A 70 -1.74 10.52 5.10
C ALA A 70 -0.41 11.29 5.17
N GLN A 71 -0.41 12.53 5.70
CA GLN A 71 0.80 13.34 5.83
C GLN A 71 1.80 12.71 6.81
N ARG A 72 1.34 12.29 7.99
CA ARG A 72 2.19 11.63 8.98
C ARG A 72 2.78 10.33 8.43
N PHE A 73 1.96 9.51 7.77
CA PHE A 73 2.43 8.26 7.17
C PHE A 73 3.37 8.50 6.00
N HIS A 74 3.13 9.52 5.20
CA HIS A 74 4.04 9.95 4.15
C HIS A 74 5.41 10.37 4.71
N ALA A 75 5.39 11.21 5.74
CA ALA A 75 6.61 11.73 6.38
C ALA A 75 7.52 10.63 6.93
N SER A 76 6.98 9.50 7.41
CA SER A 76 7.78 8.38 7.90
C SER A 76 8.66 7.71 6.85
N TRP A 77 8.39 7.94 5.57
CA TRP A 77 9.11 7.36 4.45
C TRP A 77 10.09 8.32 3.77
N LEU A 78 9.99 9.64 3.97
CA LEU A 78 10.77 10.63 3.20
C LEU A 78 12.28 10.44 3.32
N HIS A 79 12.78 10.24 4.55
CA HIS A 79 14.21 10.03 4.77
C HIS A 79 14.70 8.73 4.09
N LEU A 80 13.94 7.65 4.23
CA LEU A 80 14.24 6.35 3.61
C LEU A 80 14.19 6.44 2.09
N ALA A 81 13.17 7.11 1.55
CA ALA A 81 13.01 7.33 0.12
C ALA A 81 14.16 8.13 -0.50
N LYS A 82 14.61 9.17 0.21
CA LYS A 82 15.80 9.93 -0.19
C LYS A 82 17.07 9.07 -0.15
N LYS A 83 17.24 8.27 0.91
CA LYS A 83 18.43 7.41 1.09
C LYS A 83 18.49 6.27 0.08
N LYS A 84 17.39 5.58 -0.16
CA LYS A 84 17.31 4.37 -1.04
C LYS A 84 16.75 4.67 -2.44
N HIS A 85 16.50 5.92 -2.78
CA HIS A 85 16.14 6.39 -4.12
C HIS A 85 14.85 5.78 -4.69
N PHE A 86 13.73 5.89 -3.98
CA PHE A 86 12.41 5.49 -4.48
C PHE A 86 11.37 6.61 -4.33
N ALA A 87 10.37 6.60 -5.18
CA ALA A 87 9.22 7.51 -5.09
C ALA A 87 8.18 6.97 -4.09
N VAL A 88 7.47 7.85 -3.39
CA VAL A 88 6.42 7.50 -2.42
C VAL A 88 5.08 8.06 -2.88
N VAL A 89 4.06 7.21 -2.87
CA VAL A 89 2.66 7.55 -3.16
C VAL A 89 1.82 7.15 -1.94
N THR A 90 1.32 8.12 -1.19
CA THR A 90 0.53 7.84 0.02
C THR A 90 -0.95 8.08 -0.24
N ILE A 91 -1.77 7.11 0.14
CA ILE A 91 -3.21 7.09 -0.10
C ILE A 91 -3.94 7.82 1.03
N GLY A 92 -4.66 8.89 0.71
CA GLY A 92 -5.48 9.67 1.63
C GLY A 92 -6.97 9.34 1.51
N ALA A 93 -7.39 8.18 2.01
CA ALA A 93 -8.80 7.79 2.02
C ALA A 93 -9.57 8.58 3.09
N ARG A 94 -10.33 9.60 2.69
CA ARG A 94 -11.06 10.49 3.61
C ARG A 94 -12.12 9.76 4.41
N LYS A 95 -12.24 10.08 5.70
CA LYS A 95 -13.23 9.45 6.59
C LYS A 95 -14.68 9.71 6.18
N GLU A 96 -14.96 10.80 5.48
CA GLU A 96 -16.32 11.10 5.00
C GLU A 96 -16.83 10.03 4.01
N PHE A 97 -15.94 9.43 3.22
CA PHE A 97 -16.26 8.38 2.25
C PHE A 97 -15.97 6.97 2.77
N PHE A 98 -14.94 6.84 3.60
CA PHE A 98 -14.45 5.56 4.13
C PHE A 98 -14.54 5.58 5.65
N SER A 99 -15.78 5.65 6.18
CA SER A 99 -16.06 6.01 7.58
C SER A 99 -15.70 4.91 8.59
N ASP A 100 -15.78 3.65 8.20
CA ASP A 100 -15.65 2.49 9.09
C ASP A 100 -14.53 1.52 8.69
N GLU A 101 -14.41 0.44 9.46
CA GLU A 101 -13.42 -0.60 9.22
C GLU A 101 -13.71 -1.40 7.95
N TYR A 102 -14.96 -1.56 7.55
CA TYR A 102 -15.35 -2.31 6.36
C TYR A 102 -14.99 -1.56 5.09
N SER A 103 -15.29 -0.27 5.05
CA SER A 103 -14.98 0.59 3.91
C SER A 103 -13.48 0.87 3.75
N TYR A 104 -12.69 0.75 4.84
CA TYR A 104 -11.24 1.01 4.79
C TYR A 104 -10.36 -0.23 5.01
N ASN A 105 -10.18 -0.67 6.28
CA ASN A 105 -9.27 -1.78 6.62
C ASN A 105 -9.59 -3.05 5.86
N ALA A 106 -10.89 -3.35 5.74
CA ALA A 106 -11.39 -4.50 5.01
C ALA A 106 -11.53 -4.25 3.50
N GLY A 107 -11.09 -3.08 3.01
CA GLY A 107 -10.93 -2.82 1.58
C GLY A 107 -12.20 -2.47 0.81
N GLY A 108 -13.35 -2.31 1.47
CA GLY A 108 -14.61 -1.91 0.83
C GLY A 108 -15.35 -3.03 0.11
N ILE A 109 -15.04 -4.30 0.39
CA ILE A 109 -15.64 -5.47 -0.28
C ILE A 109 -17.12 -5.64 0.09
N MET A 110 -17.47 -5.27 1.31
CA MET A 110 -18.84 -5.27 1.81
C MET A 110 -19.07 -4.12 2.79
N THR A 111 -20.33 -3.80 3.02
CA THR A 111 -20.74 -2.85 4.06
C THR A 111 -20.70 -3.49 5.44
N ASN A 112 -20.78 -2.69 6.49
CA ASN A 112 -20.89 -3.17 7.87
C ASN A 112 -22.22 -3.89 8.16
N LYS A 113 -23.18 -3.81 7.24
CA LYS A 113 -24.45 -4.57 7.28
C LYS A 113 -24.36 -5.93 6.57
N GLY A 114 -23.21 -6.21 5.92
CA GLY A 114 -22.99 -7.45 5.18
C GLY A 114 -23.42 -7.40 3.70
N ASP A 115 -23.83 -6.23 3.20
CA ASP A 115 -24.16 -6.08 1.78
C ASP A 115 -22.88 -6.09 0.94
N LYS A 116 -22.91 -6.79 -0.19
CA LYS A 116 -21.77 -6.84 -1.11
C LYS A 116 -21.66 -5.54 -1.90
N VAL A 117 -20.44 -5.03 -1.99
CA VAL A 117 -20.10 -3.89 -2.85
C VAL A 117 -19.55 -4.42 -4.18
N ILE A 118 -19.85 -3.74 -5.30
CA ILE A 118 -19.29 -4.12 -6.60
C ILE A 118 -17.78 -3.89 -6.62
N GLU A 119 -17.05 -4.77 -7.30
CA GLU A 119 -15.59 -4.79 -7.25
C GLU A 119 -14.94 -3.47 -7.68
N SER A 120 -15.51 -2.77 -8.67
CA SER A 120 -15.00 -1.48 -9.14
C SER A 120 -15.02 -0.37 -8.07
N GLU A 121 -15.88 -0.50 -7.05
CA GLU A 121 -16.03 0.45 -5.94
C GLU A 121 -15.24 0.05 -4.69
N TRP A 122 -14.59 -1.12 -4.65
CA TRP A 122 -13.74 -1.48 -3.53
C TRP A 122 -12.57 -0.52 -3.42
N LEU A 123 -12.26 -0.03 -2.23
CA LEU A 123 -11.06 0.77 -2.04
C LEU A 123 -9.79 0.01 -2.48
N LEU A 124 -9.78 -1.32 -2.38
CA LEU A 124 -8.73 -2.18 -2.94
C LEU A 124 -8.55 -1.94 -4.45
N SER A 125 -9.63 -1.69 -5.17
CA SER A 125 -9.60 -1.50 -6.64
C SER A 125 -9.08 -0.14 -7.08
N SER A 126 -8.87 0.80 -6.15
CA SER A 126 -8.28 2.10 -6.46
C SER A 126 -6.75 2.04 -6.65
N ILE A 127 -6.07 1.06 -6.05
CA ILE A 127 -4.60 1.05 -5.94
C ILE A 127 -3.91 0.94 -7.29
N GLU A 128 -4.35 0.02 -8.15
CA GLU A 128 -3.77 -0.13 -9.49
C GLU A 128 -4.02 1.08 -10.38
N PRO A 129 -5.25 1.63 -10.48
CA PRO A 129 -5.49 2.88 -11.21
C PRO A 129 -4.66 4.06 -10.69
N ILE A 130 -4.48 4.20 -9.37
CA ILE A 130 -3.61 5.24 -8.78
C ILE A 130 -2.14 5.02 -9.21
N PHE A 131 -1.65 3.79 -9.19
CA PHE A 131 -0.31 3.48 -9.68
C PHE A 131 -0.13 3.84 -11.15
N PHE A 132 -1.10 3.53 -12.00
CA PHE A 132 -1.05 3.88 -13.43
C PHE A 132 -1.13 5.39 -13.66
N ASP A 133 -2.02 6.10 -12.94
CA ASP A 133 -2.12 7.56 -13.00
C ASP A 133 -0.80 8.23 -12.58
N PHE A 134 -0.22 7.80 -11.44
CA PHE A 134 1.06 8.32 -10.96
C PHE A 134 2.17 8.14 -12.01
N ARG A 135 2.27 6.96 -12.59
CA ARG A 135 3.25 6.70 -13.65
C ARG A 135 3.05 7.59 -14.87
N GLN A 136 1.82 7.74 -15.32
CA GLN A 136 1.48 8.55 -16.48
C GLN A 136 1.77 10.03 -16.21
N ARG A 137 1.36 10.52 -15.03
CA ARG A 137 1.52 11.92 -14.60
C ARG A 137 2.97 12.35 -14.52
N TYR A 138 3.85 11.49 -14.03
CA TYR A 138 5.26 11.79 -13.76
C TYR A 138 6.24 11.07 -14.71
N GLY A 139 5.76 10.42 -15.74
CA GLY A 139 6.61 9.79 -16.77
C GLY A 139 7.35 8.52 -16.35
N PHE A 140 6.96 7.87 -15.23
CA PHE A 140 7.60 6.63 -14.79
C PHE A 140 7.25 5.44 -15.69
N LYS A 141 8.25 4.55 -15.91
CA LYS A 141 8.09 3.31 -16.69
C LYS A 141 8.08 2.05 -15.83
N ALA A 142 8.17 2.18 -14.49
CA ALA A 142 8.07 1.05 -13.58
C ALA A 142 6.80 0.23 -13.86
N LYS A 143 6.92 -1.09 -14.05
CA LYS A 143 5.78 -1.98 -14.37
C LYS A 143 5.08 -2.50 -13.12
N LYS A 144 5.76 -2.44 -11.98
CA LYS A 144 5.33 -2.98 -10.68
C LYS A 144 5.65 -1.97 -9.58
N PHE A 145 5.02 -2.14 -8.43
CA PHE A 145 5.22 -1.28 -7.25
C PHE A 145 5.46 -2.09 -5.98
N TYR A 146 5.95 -1.40 -4.96
CA TYR A 146 6.05 -1.89 -3.59
C TYR A 146 4.86 -1.37 -2.78
N LEU A 147 4.39 -2.15 -1.82
CA LEU A 147 3.20 -1.82 -1.04
C LEU A 147 3.50 -1.92 0.46
N PHE A 148 3.20 -0.87 1.20
CA PHE A 148 3.30 -0.83 2.64
C PHE A 148 2.00 -0.35 3.28
N GLY A 149 1.66 -0.91 4.43
CA GLY A 149 0.58 -0.38 5.26
C GLY A 149 0.81 -0.71 6.73
N HIS A 150 0.40 0.21 7.60
CA HIS A 150 0.55 0.05 9.04
C HIS A 150 -0.81 0.10 9.75
N SER A 151 -1.00 -0.68 10.79
CA SER A 151 -2.24 -0.72 11.57
C SER A 151 -3.45 -1.11 10.69
N ALA A 152 -4.42 -0.22 10.52
CA ALA A 152 -5.51 -0.40 9.56
C ALA A 152 -4.98 -0.61 8.13
N GLY A 153 -3.92 0.11 7.73
CA GLY A 153 -3.23 -0.09 6.47
C GLY A 153 -2.55 -1.45 6.36
N GLY A 154 -2.00 -2.01 7.43
CA GLY A 154 -1.50 -3.38 7.47
C GLY A 154 -2.62 -4.40 7.25
N GLY A 155 -3.79 -4.13 7.84
CA GLY A 155 -5.02 -4.87 7.55
C GLY A 155 -5.45 -4.79 6.09
N PHE A 156 -5.31 -3.63 5.46
CA PHE A 156 -5.59 -3.42 4.05
C PHE A 156 -4.62 -4.19 3.14
N VAL A 157 -3.31 -4.12 3.40
CA VAL A 157 -2.27 -4.70 2.53
C VAL A 157 -2.43 -6.20 2.35
N HIS A 158 -2.59 -6.99 3.42
CA HIS A 158 -2.72 -8.44 3.26
C HIS A 158 -4.02 -8.83 2.54
N ARG A 159 -5.12 -8.05 2.72
CA ARG A 159 -6.37 -8.24 1.98
C ARG A 159 -6.24 -7.85 0.52
N PHE A 160 -5.51 -6.76 0.22
CA PHE A 160 -5.23 -6.37 -1.15
C PHE A 160 -4.56 -7.51 -1.92
N LEU A 161 -3.54 -8.13 -1.35
CA LEU A 161 -2.85 -9.27 -2.00
C LEU A 161 -3.75 -10.50 -2.15
N LEU A 162 -4.71 -10.70 -1.25
CA LEU A 162 -5.67 -11.80 -1.33
C LEU A 162 -6.71 -11.59 -2.44
N PHE A 163 -7.29 -10.39 -2.52
CA PHE A 163 -8.42 -10.10 -3.41
C PHE A 163 -8.01 -9.50 -4.76
N LYS A 164 -6.77 -9.03 -4.89
CA LYS A 164 -6.14 -8.56 -6.13
C LYS A 164 -4.87 -9.37 -6.41
N PRO A 165 -5.01 -10.68 -6.62
CA PRO A 165 -3.83 -11.57 -6.73
C PRO A 165 -2.98 -11.29 -7.97
N ASP A 166 -3.55 -10.69 -9.02
CA ASP A 166 -2.85 -10.34 -10.25
C ASP A 166 -2.21 -8.94 -10.22
N ALA A 167 -2.45 -8.16 -9.15
CA ALA A 167 -1.87 -6.85 -8.99
C ALA A 167 -0.33 -6.89 -9.10
N PRO A 168 0.28 -5.88 -9.80
CA PRO A 168 1.71 -5.89 -10.11
C PRO A 168 2.55 -5.44 -8.91
N VAL A 169 2.42 -6.14 -7.78
CA VAL A 169 3.20 -5.92 -6.57
C VAL A 169 4.50 -6.70 -6.64
N ILE A 170 5.63 -6.06 -6.33
CA ILE A 170 6.95 -6.70 -6.21
C ILE A 170 7.04 -7.38 -4.84
N ARG A 171 6.98 -6.56 -3.77
CA ARG A 171 6.96 -6.97 -2.37
C ARG A 171 5.98 -6.12 -1.61
N ALA A 172 5.42 -6.66 -0.54
CA ALA A 172 4.52 -5.92 0.34
C ALA A 172 4.90 -6.09 1.81
N ALA A 173 4.67 -5.08 2.63
CA ALA A 173 4.84 -5.16 4.08
C ALA A 173 3.53 -4.78 4.79
N ALA A 174 2.93 -5.73 5.49
CA ALA A 174 1.76 -5.56 6.34
C ALA A 174 2.20 -5.37 7.78
N ALA A 175 2.26 -4.10 8.23
CA ALA A 175 2.82 -3.77 9.52
C ALA A 175 1.76 -3.64 10.62
N ASN A 176 1.99 -4.23 11.77
CA ASN A 176 1.13 -4.14 12.97
C ASN A 176 -0.38 -4.20 12.67
N PRO A 177 -0.89 -5.20 11.94
CA PRO A 177 -2.27 -5.21 11.48
C PRO A 177 -3.25 -5.19 12.65
N ALA A 178 -4.22 -4.26 12.62
CA ALA A 178 -5.17 -4.05 13.70
C ALA A 178 -6.10 -5.26 13.93
N PHE A 179 -6.47 -5.93 12.86
CA PHE A 179 -7.11 -7.26 12.81
C PHE A 179 -6.85 -7.88 11.43
N VAL A 180 -6.98 -9.20 11.34
CA VAL A 180 -6.55 -9.94 10.16
C VAL A 180 -7.66 -10.80 9.56
N THR A 181 -7.54 -11.12 8.26
CA THR A 181 -8.38 -12.11 7.60
C THR A 181 -7.63 -13.43 7.59
N LEU A 182 -8.08 -14.38 8.40
CA LEU A 182 -7.52 -15.73 8.43
C LEU A 182 -8.01 -16.54 7.20
N PRO A 183 -7.21 -17.47 6.68
CA PRO A 183 -7.61 -18.38 5.59
C PRO A 183 -8.59 -19.44 6.06
N ASP A 184 -9.68 -19.04 6.70
CA ASP A 184 -10.71 -19.88 7.28
C ASP A 184 -12.09 -19.57 6.69
N TRP A 185 -12.67 -20.55 6.01
CA TRP A 185 -14.00 -20.48 5.38
C TRP A 185 -15.16 -20.57 6.36
N LYS A 186 -14.92 -20.90 7.65
CA LYS A 186 -15.95 -20.97 8.68
C LYS A 186 -16.18 -19.65 9.39
N VAL A 187 -15.20 -18.75 9.32
CA VAL A 187 -15.23 -17.42 9.96
C VAL A 187 -15.67 -16.38 8.97
N GLU A 188 -16.63 -15.54 9.37
CA GLU A 188 -17.15 -14.44 8.54
C GLU A 188 -16.06 -13.43 8.18
N TYR A 189 -16.13 -12.90 6.97
CA TYR A 189 -15.35 -11.75 6.57
C TYR A 189 -15.76 -10.51 7.41
N PRO A 190 -14.83 -9.66 7.88
CA PRO A 190 -13.42 -9.56 7.46
C PRO A 190 -12.42 -10.37 8.32
N PHE A 191 -12.85 -11.20 9.25
CA PHE A 191 -11.97 -11.96 10.14
C PHE A 191 -11.56 -13.33 9.56
N GLY A 192 -12.35 -13.84 8.64
CA GLY A 192 -12.10 -15.04 7.84
C GLY A 192 -12.62 -14.85 6.42
N LEU A 193 -12.92 -15.94 5.72
CA LEU A 193 -13.26 -15.93 4.30
C LEU A 193 -14.73 -16.19 3.99
N LYS A 194 -15.54 -16.59 5.00
CA LYS A 194 -16.96 -16.87 4.80
C LYS A 194 -17.68 -15.61 4.30
N ASN A 195 -18.52 -15.75 3.29
CA ASN A 195 -19.26 -14.69 2.62
C ASN A 195 -18.41 -13.65 1.86
N SER A 196 -17.07 -13.83 1.80
CA SER A 196 -16.20 -13.02 0.95
C SER A 196 -16.21 -13.51 -0.50
N PRO A 197 -15.72 -12.71 -1.47
CA PRO A 197 -15.54 -13.14 -2.85
C PRO A 197 -14.31 -14.04 -3.07
N ALA A 198 -13.56 -14.40 -2.04
CA ALA A 198 -12.38 -15.26 -2.14
C ALA A 198 -12.73 -16.62 -2.76
N LYS A 199 -11.77 -17.24 -3.42
CA LYS A 199 -11.83 -18.59 -3.99
C LYS A 199 -10.57 -19.36 -3.58
N ASN A 200 -10.60 -20.68 -3.60
CA ASN A 200 -9.42 -21.49 -3.24
C ASN A 200 -8.17 -21.12 -4.04
N LYS A 201 -8.31 -20.80 -5.35
CA LYS A 201 -7.19 -20.34 -6.17
C LYS A 201 -6.53 -19.06 -5.63
N HIS A 202 -7.30 -18.16 -5.01
CA HIS A 202 -6.77 -16.91 -4.45
C HIS A 202 -5.84 -17.19 -3.27
N LEU A 203 -6.12 -18.21 -2.44
CA LEU A 203 -5.23 -18.58 -1.33
C LEU A 203 -3.84 -18.99 -1.82
N SER A 204 -3.77 -19.90 -2.81
CA SER A 204 -2.48 -20.32 -3.35
C SER A 204 -1.71 -19.17 -4.00
N MET A 205 -2.39 -18.23 -4.66
CA MET A 205 -1.77 -17.04 -5.23
C MET A 205 -1.30 -16.07 -4.13
N TRP A 206 -2.09 -15.89 -3.08
CA TRP A 206 -1.79 -15.04 -1.93
C TRP A 206 -0.54 -15.53 -1.19
N PHE A 207 -0.45 -16.84 -0.89
CA PHE A 207 0.72 -17.42 -0.22
C PHE A 207 2.01 -17.30 -1.02
N LYS A 208 1.93 -17.23 -2.35
CA LYS A 208 3.08 -17.03 -3.25
C LYS A 208 3.53 -15.58 -3.38
N LYS A 209 2.74 -14.60 -2.89
CA LYS A 209 3.16 -13.19 -2.89
C LYS A 209 4.31 -12.99 -1.90
N GLU A 210 5.32 -12.23 -2.30
CA GLU A 210 6.37 -11.81 -1.39
C GLU A 210 5.81 -10.76 -0.45
N MET A 211 5.54 -11.15 0.81
CA MET A 211 4.97 -10.28 1.84
C MET A 211 5.68 -10.50 3.17
N ALA A 212 6.05 -9.41 3.87
CA ALA A 212 6.41 -9.48 5.27
C ALA A 212 5.25 -9.03 6.16
N ILE A 213 5.05 -9.75 7.25
CA ILE A 213 4.29 -9.27 8.41
C ILE A 213 5.32 -8.66 9.35
N VAL A 214 5.32 -7.33 9.47
CA VAL A 214 6.30 -6.57 10.26
C VAL A 214 5.64 -6.11 11.56
N LEU A 215 6.15 -6.56 12.71
CA LEU A 215 5.52 -6.34 14.00
C LEU A 215 6.49 -5.68 14.96
N GLY A 216 6.04 -4.62 15.63
CA GLY A 216 6.77 -4.07 16.78
C GLY A 216 6.67 -5.01 17.98
N GLU A 217 7.79 -5.32 18.61
CA GLU A 217 7.85 -6.20 19.76
C GLU A 217 7.02 -5.69 20.93
N ASP A 218 7.00 -4.37 21.13
CA ASP A 218 6.29 -3.68 22.20
C ASP A 218 4.87 -3.23 21.81
N ASP A 219 4.32 -3.68 20.67
CA ASP A 219 2.94 -3.38 20.29
C ASP A 219 1.93 -4.25 21.07
N LEU A 220 2.02 -4.14 22.39
CA LEU A 220 1.23 -4.92 23.36
C LEU A 220 0.03 -4.13 23.92
N GLY A 221 0.00 -2.79 23.75
CA GLY A 221 -0.94 -1.86 24.38
C GLY A 221 -0.46 -1.41 25.77
N PRO A 222 -1.17 -0.54 26.44
CA PRO A 222 -2.42 0.12 26.03
C PRO A 222 -2.22 1.13 24.89
N ARG A 223 -3.32 1.54 24.25
CA ARG A 223 -3.32 2.47 23.11
C ARG A 223 -4.17 3.69 23.36
N THR A 224 -3.83 4.82 22.74
CA THR A 224 -4.65 6.04 22.73
C THR A 224 -5.97 5.87 21.96
N LYS A 225 -6.00 4.98 20.95
CA LYS A 225 -7.22 4.59 20.24
C LYS A 225 -7.48 3.10 20.47
N PRO A 226 -8.71 2.72 20.85
CA PRO A 226 -9.05 1.32 21.05
C PRO A 226 -8.74 0.49 19.79
N LEU A 227 -8.19 -0.70 20.01
CA LEU A 227 -8.12 -1.72 18.98
C LEU A 227 -9.52 -2.29 18.75
N SER A 228 -9.82 -2.76 17.52
CA SER A 228 -11.05 -3.51 17.27
C SER A 228 -11.20 -4.63 18.34
N ASN A 229 -12.29 -4.59 19.10
CA ASN A 229 -12.51 -5.40 20.28
C ASN A 229 -13.81 -6.24 20.21
N GLY A 230 -14.44 -6.32 19.05
CA GLY A 230 -15.54 -7.25 18.80
C GLY A 230 -15.10 -8.69 19.07
N GLU A 231 -16.06 -9.59 19.28
CA GLU A 231 -15.79 -10.99 19.66
C GLU A 231 -14.76 -11.67 18.73
N GLN A 232 -14.91 -11.53 17.42
CA GLN A 232 -14.01 -12.13 16.43
C GLN A 232 -12.60 -11.52 16.48
N ALA A 233 -12.50 -10.21 16.72
CA ALA A 233 -11.20 -9.56 16.88
C ALA A 233 -10.47 -10.02 18.15
N ARG A 234 -11.20 -10.22 19.26
CA ARG A 234 -10.63 -10.76 20.51
C ARG A 234 -10.11 -12.18 20.35
N LYS A 235 -10.78 -13.02 19.55
CA LYS A 235 -10.31 -14.37 19.22
C LYS A 235 -8.97 -14.39 18.50
N GLN A 236 -8.61 -13.30 17.80
CA GLN A 236 -7.31 -13.16 17.14
C GLN A 236 -6.18 -12.72 18.09
N GLY A 237 -6.51 -12.34 19.31
CA GLY A 237 -5.57 -11.92 20.33
C GLY A 237 -5.78 -10.48 20.82
N PRO A 238 -5.13 -10.13 21.96
CA PRO A 238 -5.35 -8.86 22.65
C PRO A 238 -4.69 -7.65 21.97
N ASN A 239 -3.69 -7.85 21.11
CA ASN A 239 -2.86 -6.80 20.53
C ASN A 239 -2.42 -7.12 19.11
N CYS A 240 -1.81 -6.16 18.41
CA CYS A 240 -1.38 -6.35 17.02
C CYS A 240 -0.23 -7.33 16.87
N LEU A 241 0.68 -7.40 17.83
CA LEU A 241 1.77 -8.39 17.82
C LEU A 241 1.19 -9.81 17.76
N THR A 242 0.25 -10.12 18.64
CA THR A 242 -0.39 -11.44 18.68
C THR A 242 -1.17 -11.72 17.40
N ARG A 243 -1.94 -10.74 16.91
CA ARG A 243 -2.77 -10.90 15.69
C ARG A 243 -1.94 -11.09 14.43
N GLY A 244 -0.81 -10.38 14.32
CA GLY A 244 0.10 -10.55 13.21
C GLY A 244 0.80 -11.92 13.22
N LYS A 245 1.27 -12.37 14.39
CA LYS A 245 1.85 -13.71 14.57
C LYS A 245 0.84 -14.79 14.20
N LEU A 246 -0.41 -14.68 14.69
CA LEU A 246 -1.50 -15.62 14.37
C LEU A 246 -1.75 -15.70 12.85
N LEU A 247 -1.79 -14.56 12.16
CA LEU A 247 -1.97 -14.55 10.69
C LEU A 247 -0.87 -15.34 9.99
N HIS A 248 0.39 -15.09 10.35
CA HIS A 248 1.53 -15.79 9.74
C HIS A 248 1.47 -17.30 9.99
N GLU A 249 1.24 -17.70 11.23
CA GLU A 249 1.15 -19.11 11.65
C GLU A 249 0.04 -19.85 10.91
N VAL A 250 -1.20 -19.31 10.95
CA VAL A 250 -2.36 -19.95 10.34
C VAL A 250 -2.23 -19.98 8.80
N ALA A 251 -1.68 -18.92 8.20
CA ALA A 251 -1.45 -18.87 6.75
C ALA A 251 -0.38 -19.86 6.31
N SER A 252 0.73 -19.98 7.04
CA SER A 252 1.81 -20.95 6.77
C SER A 252 1.29 -22.39 6.85
N LYS A 253 0.54 -22.73 7.93
CA LYS A 253 -0.10 -24.04 8.05
C LYS A 253 -1.05 -24.32 6.90
N LYS A 254 -1.90 -23.35 6.55
CA LYS A 254 -2.87 -23.52 5.45
C LYS A 254 -2.18 -23.67 4.10
N ALA A 255 -1.05 -22.99 3.88
CA ALA A 255 -0.25 -23.18 2.67
C ALA A 255 0.30 -24.61 2.59
N THR A 256 0.80 -25.18 3.69
CA THR A 256 1.24 -26.56 3.80
C THR A 256 0.10 -27.53 3.48
N ASP A 257 -1.10 -27.34 4.09
CA ASP A 257 -2.28 -28.17 3.85
C ASP A 257 -2.72 -28.17 2.38
N LEU A 258 -2.45 -27.07 1.66
CA LEU A 258 -2.76 -26.92 0.22
C LEU A 258 -1.60 -27.27 -0.70
N ALA A 259 -0.49 -27.78 -0.17
CA ALA A 259 0.77 -28.01 -0.92
C ALA A 259 1.19 -26.78 -1.74
N SER A 260 0.97 -25.57 -1.20
CA SER A 260 1.29 -24.29 -1.83
C SER A 260 2.62 -23.76 -1.32
N LEU A 261 3.41 -23.16 -2.21
CA LEU A 261 4.58 -22.39 -1.81
C LEU A 261 4.13 -21.22 -0.91
N PHE A 262 4.85 -21.01 0.21
CA PHE A 262 4.63 -19.92 1.14
C PHE A 262 5.83 -18.96 1.12
N LYS A 263 5.61 -17.69 0.78
CA LYS A 263 6.65 -16.68 0.61
C LYS A 263 6.47 -15.48 1.55
N TRP A 264 5.93 -15.72 2.73
CA TRP A 264 5.76 -14.66 3.70
C TRP A 264 6.85 -14.73 4.77
N ASP A 265 7.36 -13.56 5.12
CA ASP A 265 8.29 -13.38 6.23
C ASP A 265 7.57 -12.84 7.47
N LEU A 266 8.08 -13.19 8.65
CA LEU A 266 7.66 -12.61 9.92
C LEU A 266 8.84 -11.84 10.51
N ILE A 267 8.73 -10.52 10.57
CA ILE A 267 9.78 -9.64 11.09
C ILE A 267 9.31 -9.02 12.40
N ILE A 268 10.04 -9.26 13.48
CA ILE A 268 9.81 -8.62 14.77
C ILE A 268 10.83 -7.51 14.94
N VAL A 269 10.38 -6.28 15.22
CA VAL A 269 11.22 -5.12 15.40
C VAL A 269 11.38 -4.84 16.89
N PRO A 270 12.58 -5.09 17.46
CA PRO A 270 12.82 -4.93 18.90
C PRO A 270 12.59 -3.50 19.39
N GLY A 271 12.00 -3.35 20.58
CA GLY A 271 11.80 -2.07 21.23
C GLY A 271 10.83 -1.10 20.53
N VAL A 272 10.09 -1.56 19.52
CA VAL A 272 9.13 -0.74 18.79
C VAL A 272 7.70 -1.12 19.17
N GLY A 273 6.92 -0.12 19.55
CA GLY A 273 5.49 -0.27 19.81
C GLY A 273 4.64 -0.08 18.55
N HIS A 274 3.43 0.48 18.73
CA HIS A 274 2.51 0.80 17.63
C HIS A 274 2.91 2.10 16.92
N ASP A 275 4.11 2.16 16.40
CA ASP A 275 4.66 3.36 15.76
C ASP A 275 5.12 3.11 14.33
N ASN A 276 4.54 3.89 13.38
CA ASN A 276 4.87 3.77 11.97
C ASN A 276 6.28 4.27 11.63
N PHE A 277 6.84 5.21 12.40
CA PHE A 277 8.23 5.68 12.19
C PHE A 277 9.24 4.62 12.62
N GLY A 278 9.00 3.96 13.76
CA GLY A 278 9.86 2.87 14.24
C GLY A 278 9.81 1.61 13.35
N ILE A 279 8.66 1.35 12.72
CA ILE A 279 8.47 0.20 11.82
C ILE A 279 9.02 0.43 10.41
N ALA A 280 8.96 1.67 9.90
CA ALA A 280 9.31 1.96 8.51
C ALA A 280 10.72 1.54 8.10
N PRO A 281 11.79 1.66 8.92
CA PRO A 281 13.12 1.19 8.56
C PRO A 281 13.18 -0.32 8.25
N ALA A 282 12.67 -1.17 9.14
CA ALA A 282 12.65 -2.62 8.94
C ALA A 282 11.80 -3.04 7.74
N ALA A 283 10.66 -2.37 7.54
CA ALA A 283 9.84 -2.58 6.36
C ALA A 283 10.56 -2.13 5.07
N CYS A 284 11.31 -1.04 5.11
CA CYS A 284 12.10 -0.54 3.99
C CYS A 284 13.21 -1.52 3.60
N ASP A 285 13.92 -2.08 4.56
CA ASP A 285 14.98 -3.06 4.31
C ASP A 285 14.41 -4.34 3.68
N TYR A 286 13.27 -4.81 4.14
CA TYR A 286 12.56 -5.92 3.49
C TYR A 286 12.14 -5.60 2.06
N LEU A 287 11.53 -4.43 1.84
CA LEU A 287 10.95 -4.07 0.53
C LEU A 287 12.03 -3.85 -0.53
N PHE A 288 13.11 -3.16 -0.18
CA PHE A 288 14.11 -2.70 -1.16
C PHE A 288 15.46 -3.44 -1.06
N GLY A 289 15.61 -4.36 -0.10
CA GLY A 289 16.89 -4.99 0.20
C GLY A 289 17.89 -4.02 0.84
N GLU A 290 19.03 -4.54 1.24
CA GLU A 290 20.17 -3.71 1.63
C GLU A 290 20.80 -3.02 0.42
#